data_a6d6b5774ec96e28e556bb7543556469
#
_entry.id   a6d6b5774ec96e28e556bb7543556469
#
_cell.length_a   1.000
_cell.length_b   1.000
_cell.length_c   1.000
_cell.angle_alpha   90.00
_cell.angle_beta   90.00
_cell.angle_gamma   90.00
#
_symmetry.space_group_name_H-M   'P 1'
#
loop_
_entity.id
_entity.type
_entity.pdbx_description
1 polymer ?
#
loop_
_entity_poly.entity_id
_entity_poly.type
_entity_poly.pdbx_seq_one_letter_code
_entity_poly.pdbx_strand_id
1 'polypeptide(L)' 'MTLVSTSRKPVVELRSLAKDFAFAAGCQYIVRGKAGLAEITSRDTNVIIFSLYYGTLPSFTLYTEGKQGTLFLVSDLK' A
#
# COMPACT_ATOMS: atom_id res chain seq x y z
N MET A 1 -13.30 -5.96 -4.00
CA MET A 1 -12.06 -5.72 -4.76
C MET A 1 -11.03 -5.08 -3.84
N THR A 2 -9.77 -5.34 -4.05
CA THR A 2 -8.71 -4.82 -3.21
C THR A 2 -7.98 -3.69 -3.92
N LEU A 3 -7.77 -2.59 -3.21
CA LEU A 3 -6.99 -1.47 -3.72
C LEU A 3 -5.57 -1.51 -3.16
N VAL A 4 -4.61 -1.07 -3.95
CA VAL A 4 -3.23 -0.95 -3.52
C VAL A 4 -2.80 0.50 -3.71
N SER A 5 -2.18 1.08 -2.71
CA SER A 5 -1.66 2.45 -2.78
C SER A 5 -0.38 2.54 -1.95
N THR A 6 0.11 3.73 -1.73
CA THR A 6 1.36 3.95 -1.01
C THR A 6 1.16 4.99 0.09
N SER A 7 2.17 5.13 0.94
CA SER A 7 2.23 6.26 1.86
C SER A 7 2.38 7.55 1.05
N ARG A 8 2.20 8.68 1.74
CA ARG A 8 2.37 9.98 1.07
C ARG A 8 3.83 10.18 0.71
N LYS A 9 4.06 10.76 -0.48
CA LYS A 9 5.40 11.04 -0.99
C LYS A 9 6.29 9.80 -1.01
N PRO A 10 5.87 8.74 -1.68
CA PRO A 10 6.68 7.52 -1.73
C PRO A 10 7.91 7.73 -2.61
N VAL A 11 8.98 7.00 -2.32
CA VAL A 11 10.13 6.96 -3.23
C VAL A 11 9.74 6.15 -4.46
N VAL A 12 10.52 6.33 -5.55
CA VAL A 12 10.20 5.70 -6.83
C VAL A 12 10.19 4.17 -6.70
N GLU A 13 11.14 3.62 -5.97
CA GLU A 13 11.23 2.16 -5.80
C GLU A 13 10.00 1.61 -5.09
N LEU A 14 9.50 2.32 -4.08
CA LEU A 14 8.32 1.88 -3.37
C LEU A 14 7.08 1.92 -4.26
N ARG A 15 6.97 2.97 -5.07
CA ARG A 15 5.86 3.09 -5.99
C ARG A 15 5.86 1.97 -7.02
N SER A 16 7.04 1.65 -7.57
CA SER A 16 7.18 0.54 -8.51
C SER A 16 6.80 -0.78 -7.86
N LEU A 17 7.25 -1.00 -6.64
CA LEU A 17 6.93 -2.22 -5.92
C LEU A 17 5.43 -2.37 -5.73
N ALA A 18 4.76 -1.29 -5.33
CA ALA A 18 3.31 -1.33 -5.12
C ALA A 18 2.57 -1.61 -6.43
N LYS A 19 3.00 -1.00 -7.53
CA LYS A 19 2.39 -1.24 -8.84
C LYS A 19 2.58 -2.70 -9.27
N ASP A 20 3.79 -3.21 -9.12
CA ASP A 20 4.09 -4.59 -9.51
C ASP A 20 3.28 -5.57 -8.69
N PHE A 21 3.17 -5.31 -7.39
CA PHE A 21 2.36 -6.14 -6.52
C PHE A 21 0.89 -6.12 -6.94
N ALA A 22 0.35 -4.94 -7.21
CA ALA A 22 -1.05 -4.81 -7.61
C ALA A 22 -1.31 -5.58 -8.91
N PHE A 23 -0.41 -5.45 -9.87
CA PHE A 23 -0.55 -6.15 -11.14
C PHE A 23 -0.51 -7.67 -10.94
N ALA A 24 0.48 -8.15 -10.19
CA ALA A 24 0.64 -9.58 -9.98
C ALA A 24 -0.53 -10.19 -9.19
N ALA A 25 -1.09 -9.43 -8.25
CA ALA A 25 -2.18 -9.91 -7.42
C ALA A 25 -3.56 -9.67 -8.01
N GLY A 26 -3.64 -9.01 -9.17
CA GLY A 26 -4.93 -8.69 -9.77
C GLY A 26 -5.68 -7.59 -9.04
N CYS A 27 -4.97 -6.73 -8.31
CA CYS A 27 -5.56 -5.62 -7.58
C CYS A 27 -5.45 -4.34 -8.39
N GLN A 28 -6.23 -3.34 -8.01
CA GLN A 28 -6.16 -2.04 -8.65
C GLN A 28 -5.18 -1.15 -7.88
N TYR A 29 -4.22 -0.59 -8.60
CA TYR A 29 -3.30 0.39 -8.02
C TYR A 29 -3.86 1.79 -8.21
N ILE A 30 -3.84 2.59 -7.14
CA ILE A 30 -4.24 3.98 -7.23
C ILE A 30 -3.15 4.87 -6.66
N VAL A 31 -2.95 6.01 -7.31
CA VAL A 31 -2.00 7.01 -6.82
C VAL A 31 -2.63 7.73 -5.64
N ARG A 32 -1.93 7.75 -4.51
CA ARG A 32 -2.50 8.35 -3.32
C ARG A 32 -2.64 9.87 -3.45
N GLY A 33 -1.63 10.51 -4.02
CA GLY A 33 -1.66 11.96 -4.15
C GLY A 33 -1.76 12.64 -2.80
N LYS A 34 -2.74 13.54 -2.67
CA LYS A 34 -2.96 14.28 -1.43
C LYS A 34 -4.02 13.67 -0.54
N ALA A 35 -4.55 12.51 -0.91
CA ALA A 35 -5.61 11.86 -0.13
C ALA A 35 -5.07 11.43 1.23
N GLY A 36 -5.85 11.66 2.27
CA GLY A 36 -5.52 11.21 3.61
C GLY A 36 -5.70 9.71 3.74
N LEU A 37 -5.12 9.13 4.80
CA LEU A 37 -5.21 7.69 5.02
C LEU A 37 -6.65 7.23 5.15
N ALA A 38 -7.45 7.95 5.93
CA ALA A 38 -8.85 7.59 6.11
C ALA A 38 -9.63 7.63 4.80
N GLU A 39 -9.32 8.62 3.95
CA GLU A 39 -9.99 8.74 2.66
C GLU A 39 -9.64 7.57 1.75
N ILE A 40 -8.37 7.21 1.68
CA ILE A 40 -7.93 6.10 0.83
C ILE A 40 -8.50 4.78 1.34
N THR A 41 -8.45 4.53 2.64
CA THR A 41 -8.88 3.24 3.19
C THR A 41 -10.39 3.09 3.20
N SER A 42 -11.14 4.15 2.98
CA SER A 42 -12.60 4.08 2.90
C SER A 42 -13.09 3.76 1.49
N ARG A 43 -12.21 3.75 0.49
CA ARG A 43 -12.62 3.54 -0.90
C ARG A 43 -12.98 2.09 -1.23
N ASP A 44 -12.48 1.16 -0.43
CA ASP A 44 -12.80 -0.24 -0.64
C ASP A 44 -12.76 -0.96 0.69
N THR A 45 -13.32 -2.17 0.72
CA THR A 45 -13.30 -3.00 1.92
C THR A 45 -11.87 -3.35 2.31
N ASN A 46 -11.05 -3.69 1.33
CA ASN A 46 -9.66 -4.08 1.56
C ASN A 46 -8.73 -3.11 0.83
N VAL A 47 -7.82 -2.51 1.57
CA VAL A 47 -6.83 -1.58 1.00
C VAL A 47 -5.46 -1.94 1.55
N ILE A 48 -4.48 -2.08 0.65
CA ILE A 48 -3.11 -2.37 1.02
C ILE A 48 -2.29 -1.10 0.81
N ILE A 49 -1.61 -0.66 1.86
CA ILE A 49 -0.81 0.57 1.80
C ILE A 49 0.66 0.19 1.95
N PHE A 50 1.45 0.49 0.94
CA PHE A 50 2.90 0.28 0.97
C PHE A 50 3.58 1.51 1.58
N SER A 51 4.57 1.27 2.43
CA SER A 51 5.32 2.34 3.07
C SER A 51 6.72 1.83 3.40
N LEU A 52 7.56 2.73 3.93
CA LEU A 52 8.89 2.35 4.38
C LEU A 52 8.89 2.24 5.90
N TYR A 53 9.16 1.04 6.40
CA TYR A 53 9.26 0.78 7.83
C TYR A 53 10.55 1.40 8.34
N TYR A 54 10.45 2.30 9.30
CA TYR A 54 11.59 3.08 9.81
C TYR A 54 12.33 3.84 8.70
N GLY A 55 11.60 4.17 7.61
CA GLY A 55 12.18 4.95 6.53
C GLY A 55 13.12 4.19 5.61
N THR A 56 13.33 2.89 5.83
CA THR A 56 14.31 2.12 5.05
C THR A 56 13.77 0.82 4.46
N LEU A 57 12.91 0.12 5.18
CA LEU A 57 12.46 -1.21 4.74
C LEU A 57 11.08 -1.14 4.10
N PRO A 58 10.92 -1.67 2.88
CA PRO A 58 9.59 -1.73 2.29
C PRO A 58 8.66 -2.57 3.15
N SER A 59 7.44 -2.09 3.33
CA SER A 59 6.44 -2.80 4.10
C SER A 59 5.07 -2.50 3.54
N PHE A 60 4.09 -3.31 3.90
CA PHE A 60 2.72 -2.99 3.56
C PHE A 60 1.81 -3.34 4.72
N THR A 61 0.73 -2.60 4.84
CA THR A 61 -0.28 -2.81 5.88
C THR A 61 -1.61 -3.05 5.20
N LEU A 62 -2.32 -4.07 5.64
CA LEU A 62 -3.66 -4.35 5.14
C LEU A 62 -4.67 -3.61 6.00
N TYR A 63 -5.54 -2.86 5.35
CA TYR A 63 -6.66 -2.18 6.01
C TYR A 63 -7.94 -2.87 5.58
N THR A 64 -8.76 -3.29 6.54
CA THR A 64 -10.04 -3.91 6.27
C THR A 64 -11.13 -3.05 6.88
N GLU A 65 -12.05 -2.59 6.04
CA GLU A 65 -13.14 -1.71 6.44
C GLU A 65 -12.62 -0.48 7.20
N GLY A 66 -11.49 0.06 6.72
CA GLY A 66 -10.88 1.24 7.30
C GLY A 66 -10.06 0.99 8.56
N LYS A 67 -10.00 -0.23 9.04
CA LYS A 67 -9.25 -0.57 10.25
C LYS A 67 -7.90 -1.16 9.90
N GLN A 68 -6.86 -0.67 10.58
CA GLN A 68 -5.52 -1.16 10.35
C GLN A 68 -5.38 -2.60 10.82
N GLY A 69 -4.87 -3.44 9.93
CA GLY A 69 -4.58 -4.83 10.25
C GLY A 69 -3.10 -5.05 10.48
N THR A 70 -2.60 -6.19 10.01
CA THR A 70 -1.22 -6.59 10.23
C THR A 70 -0.28 -5.87 9.27
N LEU A 71 0.89 -5.48 9.77
CA LEU A 71 1.95 -4.92 8.94
C LEU A 71 2.89 -6.05 8.53
N PHE A 72 3.23 -6.09 7.25
CA PHE A 72 4.13 -7.09 6.70
C PHE A 72 5.36 -6.42 6.13
N LEU A 73 6.54 -6.96 6.45
CA LEU A 73 7.79 -6.47 5.86
C LEU A 73 8.06 -7.21 4.57
N VAL A 74 8.57 -6.48 3.58
CA VAL A 74 8.86 -7.05 2.26
C VAL A 74 10.36 -7.33 2.16
N SER A 75 10.90 -8.02 3.16
CA SER A 75 12.35 -8.23 3.23
C SER A 75 12.85 -9.33 2.30
N ASP A 76 11.98 -10.26 1.92
CA ASP A 76 12.38 -11.40 1.11
C ASP A 76 11.98 -11.29 -0.34
N LEU A 77 11.57 -10.13 -0.77
CA LEU A 77 11.18 -9.91 -2.15
C LEU A 77 12.43 -9.83 -3.02
N LYS A 78 12.56 -10.74 -3.92
CA LYS A 78 13.71 -10.76 -4.82
C LYS A 78 13.26 -10.69 -6.26
#